data_84fe4668da9cbba0ff1a29137d40c0a6
#
_entry.id   84fe4668da9cbba0ff1a29137d40c0a6
#
_cell.length_a   1.000
_cell.length_b   1.000
_cell.length_c   1.000
_cell.angle_alpha   90.00
_cell.angle_beta   90.00
_cell.angle_gamma   90.00
#
_symmetry.space_group_name_H-M   'P 1'
#
loop_
_entity.id
_entity.type
_entity.pdbx_description
1 polymer ?
#
loop_
_entity_poly.entity_id
_entity_poly.type
_entity_poly.pdbx_seq_one_letter_code
_entity_poly.pdbx_strand_id
1 'polypeptide(L)'
;MTAANESYAVHPAESIGCESPLIAVQNVTMRFPIPKRYREWVVTPLQRRHVFTALSNANLEVQTGDRIAVMGPNGAGKTTLLKLIAGALLPTEGKVLVNGHSTFEQNAATRRSVGFVFNEERSFFWRLTGAQNLEFFGSLDNLHGKQLRERIEYVLELVGMKDARDKLVYTYSSGMKQRLAIARVLIAEPDVFILDEPTRALDPVACDELVELILSTIHRNSRKTLLVATHRPEEASMLCTKVVVVGKGNILGSKSIEDLDAKGISVLEYYRQVMVNREQL
;
A
#
# COMPACT_ATOMS: atom_id res chain seq x y z
N MET A 1 -57.88 14.33 -23.52
CA MET A 1 -57.39 13.55 -22.36
C MET A 1 -55.93 13.86 -22.20
N THR A 2 -55.67 14.65 -21.21
CA THR A 2 -54.43 15.31 -20.85
C THR A 2 -53.52 14.34 -20.07
N ALA A 3 -52.30 14.12 -20.55
CA ALA A 3 -51.26 13.45 -19.78
C ALA A 3 -50.27 14.50 -19.23
N ALA A 4 -50.17 14.54 -17.93
CA ALA A 4 -49.37 15.48 -17.17
C ALA A 4 -47.87 15.22 -17.37
N ASN A 5 -47.17 16.31 -17.62
CA ASN A 5 -45.72 16.39 -17.67
C ASN A 5 -45.23 16.67 -16.24
N GLU A 6 -44.71 15.69 -15.54
CA GLU A 6 -44.00 15.91 -14.28
C GLU A 6 -42.55 16.28 -14.60
N SER A 7 -42.24 17.55 -14.44
CA SER A 7 -40.89 18.11 -14.46
C SER A 7 -40.16 17.73 -13.17
N TYR A 8 -39.16 16.85 -13.28
CA TYR A 8 -38.18 16.64 -12.20
C TYR A 8 -37.32 17.90 -12.06
N ALA A 9 -37.58 18.65 -11.01
CA ALA A 9 -36.73 19.75 -10.58
C ALA A 9 -35.40 19.18 -10.07
N VAL A 10 -34.32 19.45 -10.82
CA VAL A 10 -32.96 19.23 -10.36
C VAL A 10 -32.64 20.33 -9.36
N HIS A 11 -32.59 19.99 -8.08
CA HIS A 11 -32.02 20.86 -7.06
C HIS A 11 -30.51 20.95 -7.27
N PRO A 12 -29.92 22.18 -7.35
CA PRO A 12 -28.48 22.31 -7.32
C PRO A 12 -28.01 21.99 -5.89
N ALA A 13 -27.21 20.95 -5.75
CA ALA A 13 -26.52 20.66 -4.52
C ALA A 13 -25.42 21.70 -4.30
N GLU A 14 -25.68 22.68 -3.45
CA GLU A 14 -24.65 23.43 -2.76
C GLU A 14 -24.00 22.48 -1.74
N SER A 15 -22.79 22.01 -2.05
CA SER A 15 -21.91 21.44 -1.05
C SER A 15 -20.52 22.02 -1.27
N ILE A 16 -20.15 22.94 -0.41
CA ILE A 16 -18.76 23.30 -0.15
C ILE A 16 -18.12 22.02 0.37
N GLY A 17 -17.40 21.32 -0.52
CA GLY A 17 -16.97 19.95 -0.32
C GLY A 17 -15.77 19.87 0.62
N CYS A 18 -15.95 19.25 1.75
CA CYS A 18 -14.91 18.42 2.32
C CYS A 18 -14.89 17.13 1.51
N GLU A 19 -13.98 16.99 0.54
CA GLU A 19 -13.83 15.74 -0.22
C GLU A 19 -13.57 14.62 0.78
N SER A 20 -14.40 13.57 0.73
CA SER A 20 -14.21 12.42 1.60
C SER A 20 -12.82 11.81 1.32
N PRO A 21 -12.06 11.41 2.35
CA PRO A 21 -10.74 10.87 2.16
C PRO A 21 -10.79 9.61 1.28
N LEU A 22 -9.79 9.46 0.41
CA LEU A 22 -9.64 8.27 -0.44
C LEU A 22 -9.46 7.01 0.42
N ILE A 23 -8.69 7.13 1.51
CA ILE A 23 -8.52 6.06 2.48
C ILE A 23 -8.86 6.60 3.87
N ALA A 24 -9.74 5.90 4.59
CA ALA A 24 -10.07 6.19 5.98
C ALA A 24 -9.86 4.94 6.85
N VAL A 25 -8.89 5.01 7.75
CA VAL A 25 -8.65 4.01 8.81
C VAL A 25 -9.26 4.57 10.08
N GLN A 26 -10.28 3.91 10.64
CA GLN A 26 -11.08 4.43 11.75
C GLN A 26 -11.09 3.47 12.94
N ASN A 27 -10.41 3.84 14.03
CA ASN A 27 -10.31 3.11 15.29
C ASN A 27 -9.88 1.65 15.12
N VAL A 28 -8.95 1.40 14.18
CA VAL A 28 -8.56 0.06 13.78
C VAL A 28 -7.65 -0.59 14.82
N THR A 29 -8.09 -1.74 15.30
CA THR A 29 -7.28 -2.64 16.13
C THR A 29 -7.10 -3.97 15.41
N MET A 30 -5.87 -4.48 15.38
CA MET A 30 -5.55 -5.79 14.78
C MET A 30 -4.83 -6.66 15.79
N ARG A 31 -5.44 -7.81 16.10
CA ARG A 31 -4.92 -8.82 17.01
C ARG A 31 -4.67 -10.13 16.29
N PHE A 32 -3.50 -10.71 16.49
CA PHE A 32 -3.17 -12.04 15.99
C PHE A 32 -3.17 -13.05 17.12
N PRO A 33 -3.84 -14.20 16.99
CA PRO A 33 -3.75 -15.27 17.98
C PRO A 33 -2.34 -15.89 17.96
N ILE A 34 -1.71 -15.98 19.12
CA ILE A 34 -0.43 -16.69 19.25
C ILE A 34 -0.73 -18.19 19.28
N PRO A 35 -0.10 -19.00 18.38
CA PRO A 35 -0.29 -20.43 18.39
C PRO A 35 0.15 -21.03 19.73
N LYS A 36 -0.70 -21.87 20.33
CA LYS A 36 -0.32 -22.63 21.53
C LYS A 36 0.82 -23.60 21.17
N ARG A 37 1.82 -23.72 22.03
CA ARG A 37 2.83 -24.78 21.93
C ARG A 37 2.16 -26.13 22.22
N TYR A 38 2.69 -27.23 21.66
CA TYR A 38 2.12 -28.56 21.83
C TYR A 38 1.86 -28.93 23.30
N ARG A 39 2.76 -28.57 24.22
CA ARG A 39 2.59 -28.77 25.67
C ARG A 39 1.35 -28.05 26.24
N GLU A 40 1.05 -26.83 25.78
CA GLU A 40 -0.07 -26.03 26.25
C GLU A 40 -1.42 -26.61 25.79
N TRP A 41 -1.45 -27.31 24.66
CA TRP A 41 -2.61 -28.05 24.21
C TRP A 41 -2.99 -29.19 25.14
N VAL A 42 -1.97 -29.85 25.74
CA VAL A 42 -2.15 -31.00 26.64
C VAL A 42 -2.47 -30.54 28.07
N VAL A 43 -1.74 -29.52 28.56
CA VAL A 43 -1.81 -29.12 29.98
C VAL A 43 -2.94 -28.12 30.25
N THR A 44 -3.24 -27.23 29.27
CA THR A 44 -4.25 -26.15 29.46
C THR A 44 -5.15 -26.02 28.21
N PRO A 45 -5.94 -27.04 27.84
CA PRO A 45 -6.71 -27.05 26.61
C PRO A 45 -7.79 -25.92 26.58
N LEU A 46 -8.37 -25.57 27.73
CA LEU A 46 -9.44 -24.58 27.86
C LEU A 46 -8.95 -23.14 28.09
N GLN A 47 -7.65 -22.91 28.28
CA GLN A 47 -7.12 -21.58 28.49
C GLN A 47 -7.24 -20.72 27.20
N ARG A 48 -7.67 -19.46 27.35
CA ARG A 48 -7.75 -18.53 26.20
C ARG A 48 -6.38 -18.38 25.54
N ARG A 49 -6.36 -18.30 24.21
CA ARG A 49 -5.13 -18.05 23.45
C ARG A 49 -4.57 -16.68 23.80
N HIS A 50 -3.28 -16.60 24.00
CA HIS A 50 -2.60 -15.30 24.04
C HIS A 50 -2.75 -14.62 22.67
N VAL A 51 -2.93 -13.31 22.67
CA VAL A 51 -3.05 -12.50 21.46
C VAL A 51 -1.91 -11.49 21.41
N PHE A 52 -1.37 -11.29 20.23
CA PHE A 52 -0.42 -10.22 19.94
C PHE A 52 -1.19 -9.09 19.26
N THR A 53 -1.15 -7.88 19.83
CA THR A 53 -1.78 -6.70 19.23
C THR A 53 -0.76 -6.03 18.30
N ALA A 54 -1.01 -6.10 17.01
CA ALA A 54 -0.15 -5.52 15.98
C ALA A 54 -0.48 -4.05 15.69
N LEU A 55 -1.77 -3.68 15.84
CA LEU A 55 -2.24 -2.29 15.79
C LEU A 55 -3.29 -2.08 16.88
N SER A 56 -3.30 -0.89 17.47
CA SER A 56 -4.22 -0.50 18.54
C SER A 56 -4.80 0.88 18.26
N ASN A 57 -6.11 0.93 18.05
CA ASN A 57 -6.88 2.16 17.82
C ASN A 57 -6.24 3.10 16.77
N ALA A 58 -5.78 2.54 15.66
CA ALA A 58 -5.14 3.29 14.60
C ALA A 58 -6.17 4.14 13.83
N ASN A 59 -5.83 5.42 13.60
CA ASN A 59 -6.63 6.35 12.82
C ASN A 59 -5.71 7.02 11.77
N LEU A 60 -6.12 6.99 10.49
CA LEU A 60 -5.38 7.60 9.39
C LEU A 60 -6.34 7.99 8.28
N GLU A 61 -6.17 9.21 7.77
CA GLU A 61 -6.85 9.70 6.58
C GLU A 61 -5.83 10.01 5.49
N VAL A 62 -6.14 9.57 4.26
CA VAL A 62 -5.30 9.78 3.08
C VAL A 62 -6.15 10.39 1.98
N GLN A 63 -5.72 11.49 1.44
CA GLN A 63 -6.39 12.15 0.32
C GLN A 63 -5.91 11.62 -1.02
N THR A 64 -6.72 11.82 -2.06
CA THR A 64 -6.31 11.50 -3.44
C THR A 64 -5.05 12.28 -3.81
N GLY A 65 -4.05 11.59 -4.34
CA GLY A 65 -2.77 12.19 -4.72
C GLY A 65 -1.75 12.31 -3.58
N ASP A 66 -2.11 11.97 -2.33
CA ASP A 66 -1.15 11.92 -1.23
C ASP A 66 -0.05 10.90 -1.49
N ARG A 67 1.18 11.24 -1.10
CA ARG A 67 2.33 10.32 -1.08
C ARG A 67 2.83 10.23 0.35
N ILE A 68 2.54 9.10 1.00
CA ILE A 68 2.75 8.93 2.44
C ILE A 68 3.82 7.89 2.72
N ALA A 69 4.85 8.26 3.47
CA ALA A 69 5.80 7.35 4.08
C ALA A 69 5.28 6.88 5.45
N VAL A 70 5.08 5.58 5.60
CA VAL A 70 4.78 4.94 6.88
C VAL A 70 6.09 4.46 7.48
N MET A 71 6.61 5.20 8.46
CA MET A 71 7.91 4.94 9.09
C MET A 71 7.75 4.31 10.48
N GLY A 72 8.73 3.52 10.87
CA GLY A 72 8.75 2.89 12.20
C GLY A 72 9.73 1.72 12.26
N PRO A 73 10.09 1.24 13.46
CA PRO A 73 10.98 0.10 13.61
C PRO A 73 10.33 -1.20 13.10
N ASN A 74 11.14 -2.26 12.99
CA ASN A 74 10.63 -3.58 12.66
C ASN A 74 9.64 -4.04 13.74
N GLY A 75 8.51 -4.63 13.30
CA GLY A 75 7.44 -5.05 14.21
C GLY A 75 6.54 -3.91 14.72
N ALA A 76 6.71 -2.66 14.27
CA ALA A 76 5.87 -1.53 14.69
C ALA A 76 4.41 -1.61 14.21
N GLY A 77 4.10 -2.45 13.21
CA GLY A 77 2.76 -2.59 12.63
C GLY A 77 2.60 -2.00 11.22
N LYS A 78 3.68 -1.47 10.59
CA LYS A 78 3.65 -0.87 9.24
C LYS A 78 3.01 -1.78 8.19
N THR A 79 3.59 -2.96 7.97
CA THR A 79 3.07 -3.96 7.02
C THR A 79 1.64 -4.38 7.34
N THR A 80 1.28 -4.47 8.63
CA THR A 80 -0.08 -4.79 9.06
C THR A 80 -1.06 -3.69 8.66
N LEU A 81 -0.71 -2.43 8.87
CA LEU A 81 -1.51 -1.27 8.44
C LEU A 81 -1.71 -1.27 6.93
N LEU A 82 -0.64 -1.46 6.16
CA LEU A 82 -0.71 -1.51 4.69
C LEU A 82 -1.56 -2.70 4.19
N LYS A 83 -1.43 -3.88 4.81
CA LYS A 83 -2.25 -5.05 4.46
C LYS A 83 -3.74 -4.87 4.78
N LEU A 84 -4.08 -4.13 5.84
CA LEU A 84 -5.46 -3.77 6.16
C LEU A 84 -6.04 -2.81 5.13
N ILE A 85 -5.28 -1.79 4.71
CA ILE A 85 -5.67 -0.85 3.66
C ILE A 85 -5.86 -1.58 2.32
N ALA A 86 -4.97 -2.52 1.99
CA ALA A 86 -5.08 -3.33 0.78
C ALA A 86 -6.22 -4.37 0.80
N GLY A 87 -6.96 -4.50 1.91
CA GLY A 87 -7.97 -5.55 2.06
C GLY A 87 -7.39 -6.98 2.07
N ALA A 88 -6.08 -7.12 2.29
CA ALA A 88 -5.41 -8.41 2.45
C ALA A 88 -5.54 -8.98 3.87
N LEU A 89 -5.82 -8.10 4.84
CA LEU A 89 -6.20 -8.44 6.22
C LEU A 89 -7.50 -7.74 6.57
N LEU A 90 -8.26 -8.33 7.49
CA LEU A 90 -9.47 -7.73 8.03
C LEU A 90 -9.19 -7.28 9.47
N PRO A 91 -9.63 -6.08 9.90
CA PRO A 91 -9.41 -5.61 11.25
C PRO A 91 -10.19 -6.44 12.28
N THR A 92 -9.63 -6.57 13.49
CA THR A 92 -10.34 -7.19 14.63
C THR A 92 -11.42 -6.26 15.17
N GLU A 93 -11.16 -4.94 15.17
CA GLU A 93 -12.06 -3.86 15.58
C GLU A 93 -11.83 -2.65 14.66
N GLY A 94 -12.84 -1.79 14.57
CA GLY A 94 -12.80 -0.61 13.69
C GLY A 94 -13.09 -0.95 12.24
N LYS A 95 -12.84 0.00 11.34
CA LYS A 95 -13.08 -0.16 9.91
C LYS A 95 -12.04 0.55 9.06
N VAL A 96 -11.82 0.01 7.86
CA VAL A 96 -11.01 0.64 6.81
C VAL A 96 -11.88 0.83 5.59
N LEU A 97 -11.90 2.05 5.06
CA LEU A 97 -12.57 2.40 3.82
C LEU A 97 -11.53 2.81 2.79
N VAL A 98 -11.70 2.38 1.56
CA VAL A 98 -10.89 2.80 0.41
C VAL A 98 -11.85 3.16 -0.71
N ASN A 99 -11.75 4.38 -1.21
CA ASN A 99 -12.65 4.94 -2.21
C ASN A 99 -14.13 4.79 -1.80
N GLY A 100 -14.42 5.00 -0.49
CA GLY A 100 -15.74 4.83 0.09
C GLY A 100 -16.18 3.37 0.34
N HIS A 101 -15.42 2.37 -0.14
CA HIS A 101 -15.72 0.95 0.01
C HIS A 101 -15.09 0.35 1.24
N SER A 102 -15.86 -0.39 2.05
CA SER A 102 -15.36 -1.13 3.20
C SER A 102 -14.48 -2.30 2.75
N THR A 103 -13.26 -2.40 3.33
CA THR A 103 -12.36 -3.54 3.08
C THR A 103 -12.94 -4.86 3.57
N PHE A 104 -13.92 -4.84 4.46
CA PHE A 104 -14.62 -6.02 4.98
C PHE A 104 -15.82 -6.41 4.11
N GLU A 105 -16.75 -5.47 3.87
CA GLU A 105 -18.00 -5.75 3.19
C GLU A 105 -17.88 -5.74 1.66
N GLN A 106 -17.00 -4.89 1.13
CA GLN A 106 -16.81 -4.64 -0.31
C GLN A 106 -15.38 -4.93 -0.75
N ASN A 107 -14.78 -5.98 -0.22
CA ASN A 107 -13.37 -6.33 -0.41
C ASN A 107 -12.94 -6.41 -1.89
N ALA A 108 -13.81 -6.90 -2.78
CA ALA A 108 -13.51 -7.00 -4.21
C ALA A 108 -13.34 -5.62 -4.87
N ALA A 109 -14.17 -4.63 -4.51
CA ALA A 109 -14.06 -3.26 -5.01
C ALA A 109 -12.77 -2.60 -4.49
N THR A 110 -12.48 -2.74 -3.19
CA THR A 110 -11.25 -2.25 -2.58
C THR A 110 -10.01 -2.82 -3.27
N ARG A 111 -9.93 -4.13 -3.49
CA ARG A 111 -8.77 -4.78 -4.12
C ARG A 111 -8.52 -4.34 -5.55
N ARG A 112 -9.55 -3.93 -6.29
CA ARG A 112 -9.39 -3.38 -7.65
C ARG A 112 -8.77 -1.98 -7.63
N SER A 113 -9.05 -1.19 -6.59
CA SER A 113 -8.52 0.16 -6.45
C SER A 113 -7.09 0.21 -5.88
N VAL A 114 -6.60 -0.90 -5.30
CA VAL A 114 -5.32 -0.95 -4.58
C VAL A 114 -4.36 -1.94 -5.21
N GLY A 115 -3.22 -1.45 -5.64
CA GLY A 115 -2.09 -2.28 -6.04
C GLY A 115 -1.07 -2.41 -4.90
N PHE A 116 -0.73 -3.62 -4.51
CA PHE A 116 0.20 -3.87 -3.41
C PHE A 116 1.43 -4.67 -3.87
N VAL A 117 2.60 -4.08 -3.67
CA VAL A 117 3.90 -4.73 -3.85
C VAL A 117 4.40 -5.21 -2.50
N PHE A 118 4.38 -6.52 -2.32
CA PHE A 118 4.94 -7.19 -1.13
C PHE A 118 6.46 -7.35 -1.28
N ASN A 119 7.17 -7.18 -0.18
CA ASN A 119 8.59 -7.54 -0.10
C ASN A 119 8.77 -9.06 0.12
N GLU A 120 8.07 -9.90 -0.66
CA GLU A 120 8.18 -11.36 -0.58
C GLU A 120 8.81 -11.90 -1.86
N GLU A 121 9.96 -12.58 -1.73
CA GLU A 121 10.68 -13.23 -2.84
C GLU A 121 9.82 -14.26 -3.61
N ARG A 122 8.76 -14.77 -2.99
CA ARG A 122 7.89 -15.84 -3.54
C ARG A 122 6.65 -15.32 -4.28
N SER A 123 6.61 -14.04 -4.65
CA SER A 123 5.43 -13.46 -5.30
C SER A 123 5.28 -13.82 -6.79
N PHE A 124 6.21 -14.59 -7.37
CA PHE A 124 6.22 -15.00 -8.78
C PHE A 124 6.40 -16.49 -8.99
N PHE A 125 5.92 -16.96 -10.12
CA PHE A 125 6.17 -18.32 -10.61
C PHE A 125 7.56 -18.37 -11.25
N TRP A 126 8.54 -18.90 -10.59
CA TRP A 126 9.95 -18.86 -10.96
C TRP A 126 10.28 -19.56 -12.27
N ARG A 127 9.48 -20.58 -12.65
CA ARG A 127 9.62 -21.34 -13.90
C ARG A 127 8.84 -20.73 -15.08
N LEU A 128 8.17 -19.62 -14.88
CA LEU A 128 7.54 -18.86 -15.93
C LEU A 128 8.42 -17.66 -16.31
N THR A 129 8.25 -17.14 -17.52
CA THR A 129 8.89 -15.90 -17.97
C THR A 129 8.25 -14.68 -17.29
N GLY A 130 8.88 -13.51 -17.42
CA GLY A 130 8.28 -12.26 -16.95
C GLY A 130 6.92 -12.00 -17.60
N ALA A 131 6.83 -12.14 -18.91
CA ALA A 131 5.57 -11.95 -19.64
C ALA A 131 4.50 -12.95 -19.20
N GLN A 132 4.84 -14.23 -19.04
CA GLN A 132 3.89 -15.26 -18.58
C GLN A 132 3.39 -15.02 -17.16
N ASN A 133 4.25 -14.52 -16.26
CA ASN A 133 3.81 -14.11 -14.93
C ASN A 133 2.80 -12.96 -15.01
N LEU A 134 3.09 -11.94 -15.82
CA LEU A 134 2.19 -10.81 -16.02
C LEU A 134 0.86 -11.22 -16.67
N GLU A 135 0.90 -12.17 -17.61
CA GLU A 135 -0.30 -12.74 -18.25
C GLU A 135 -1.18 -13.46 -17.23
N PHE A 136 -0.57 -14.26 -16.34
CA PHE A 136 -1.28 -14.93 -15.26
C PHE A 136 -1.99 -13.93 -14.34
N PHE A 137 -1.28 -12.93 -13.82
CA PHE A 137 -1.86 -11.94 -12.90
C PHE A 137 -2.88 -11.04 -13.58
N GLY A 138 -2.64 -10.58 -14.81
CA GLY A 138 -3.59 -9.77 -15.55
C GLY A 138 -4.89 -10.53 -15.86
N SER A 139 -4.80 -11.85 -16.08
CA SER A 139 -5.99 -12.69 -16.24
C SER A 139 -6.83 -12.78 -14.95
N LEU A 140 -6.21 -12.76 -13.77
CA LEU A 140 -6.92 -12.68 -12.48
C LEU A 140 -7.64 -11.34 -12.30
N ASP A 141 -7.13 -10.27 -12.93
CA ASP A 141 -7.75 -8.94 -12.95
C ASP A 141 -8.79 -8.78 -14.08
N ASN A 142 -9.23 -9.91 -14.69
CA ASN A 142 -10.19 -9.99 -15.80
C ASN A 142 -9.73 -9.30 -17.09
N LEU A 143 -8.44 -9.14 -17.31
CA LEU A 143 -7.88 -8.71 -18.59
C LEU A 143 -7.63 -9.93 -19.47
N HIS A 144 -8.01 -9.89 -20.75
CA HIS A 144 -7.90 -11.03 -21.65
C HIS A 144 -7.52 -10.63 -23.08
N GLY A 145 -7.01 -11.60 -23.84
CA GLY A 145 -6.80 -11.50 -25.27
C GLY A 145 -5.86 -10.36 -25.69
N LYS A 146 -6.30 -9.53 -26.65
CA LYS A 146 -5.47 -8.44 -27.19
C LYS A 146 -5.17 -7.36 -26.16
N GLN A 147 -6.19 -6.98 -25.36
CA GLN A 147 -6.04 -5.96 -24.33
C GLN A 147 -4.95 -6.32 -23.30
N LEU A 148 -4.95 -7.58 -22.81
CA LEU A 148 -3.93 -8.04 -21.88
C LEU A 148 -2.54 -8.03 -22.49
N ARG A 149 -2.36 -8.48 -23.72
CA ARG A 149 -1.07 -8.47 -24.41
C ARG A 149 -0.51 -7.06 -24.58
N GLU A 150 -1.33 -6.12 -25.07
CA GLU A 150 -0.94 -4.72 -25.22
C GLU A 150 -0.56 -4.10 -23.87
N ARG A 151 -1.30 -4.46 -22.83
CA ARG A 151 -1.02 -3.98 -21.46
C ARG A 151 0.29 -4.53 -20.92
N ILE A 152 0.59 -5.80 -21.15
CA ILE A 152 1.88 -6.42 -20.75
C ILE A 152 3.05 -5.72 -21.45
N GLU A 153 2.98 -5.52 -22.78
CA GLU A 153 4.02 -4.80 -23.49
C GLU A 153 4.25 -3.39 -22.92
N TYR A 154 3.17 -2.66 -22.70
CA TYR A 154 3.23 -1.31 -22.15
C TYR A 154 3.89 -1.27 -20.75
N VAL A 155 3.48 -2.16 -19.81
CA VAL A 155 4.05 -2.13 -18.47
C VAL A 155 5.51 -2.63 -18.44
N LEU A 156 5.88 -3.61 -19.28
CA LEU A 156 7.27 -4.07 -19.41
C LEU A 156 8.19 -2.98 -19.97
N GLU A 157 7.71 -2.21 -20.92
CA GLU A 157 8.45 -1.04 -21.43
C GLU A 157 8.59 0.03 -20.35
N LEU A 158 7.50 0.33 -19.64
CA LEU A 158 7.47 1.34 -18.59
C LEU A 158 8.48 1.04 -17.46
N VAL A 159 8.61 -0.23 -17.07
CA VAL A 159 9.56 -0.64 -16.02
C VAL A 159 10.97 -0.99 -16.56
N GLY A 160 11.23 -0.78 -17.84
CA GLY A 160 12.52 -1.05 -18.47
C GLY A 160 12.88 -2.53 -18.54
N MET A 161 11.89 -3.42 -18.73
CA MET A 161 12.09 -4.87 -18.71
C MET A 161 11.74 -5.57 -20.05
N LYS A 162 11.61 -4.82 -21.13
CA LYS A 162 11.24 -5.34 -22.46
C LYS A 162 12.19 -6.46 -22.93
N ASP A 163 13.49 -6.28 -22.78
CA ASP A 163 14.53 -7.26 -23.21
C ASP A 163 14.59 -8.49 -22.29
N ALA A 164 13.99 -8.42 -21.13
CA ALA A 164 13.93 -9.52 -20.16
C ALA A 164 12.60 -10.27 -20.17
N ARG A 165 11.61 -9.83 -20.98
CA ARG A 165 10.24 -10.36 -20.98
C ARG A 165 10.15 -11.88 -21.07
N ASP A 166 10.99 -12.48 -21.91
CA ASP A 166 10.97 -13.93 -22.23
C ASP A 166 12.00 -14.73 -21.42
N LYS A 167 12.76 -14.10 -20.51
CA LYS A 167 13.65 -14.77 -19.58
C LYS A 167 12.85 -15.33 -18.40
N LEU A 168 13.26 -16.50 -17.90
CA LEU A 168 12.65 -17.13 -16.74
C LEU A 168 12.93 -16.31 -15.47
N VAL A 169 11.92 -16.11 -14.62
CA VAL A 169 12.02 -15.26 -13.44
C VAL A 169 13.08 -15.72 -12.42
N TYR A 170 13.41 -17.03 -12.38
CA TYR A 170 14.50 -17.50 -11.52
C TYR A 170 15.88 -16.91 -11.89
N THR A 171 16.05 -16.43 -13.15
CA THR A 171 17.30 -15.81 -13.60
C THR A 171 17.36 -14.31 -13.33
N TYR A 172 16.29 -13.72 -12.80
CA TYR A 172 16.20 -12.29 -12.56
C TYR A 172 17.02 -11.85 -11.34
N SER A 173 17.69 -10.72 -11.43
CA SER A 173 18.28 -10.04 -10.28
C SER A 173 17.17 -9.56 -9.31
N SER A 174 17.56 -9.16 -8.09
CA SER A 174 16.62 -8.55 -7.13
C SER A 174 15.93 -7.30 -7.69
N GLY A 175 16.68 -6.43 -8.38
CA GLY A 175 16.13 -5.24 -9.04
C GLY A 175 15.15 -5.59 -10.15
N MET A 176 15.46 -6.59 -10.99
CA MET A 176 14.52 -7.06 -12.03
C MET A 176 13.24 -7.65 -11.42
N LYS A 177 13.33 -8.41 -10.33
CA LYS A 177 12.15 -8.94 -9.62
C LYS A 177 11.30 -7.80 -9.06
N GLN A 178 11.94 -6.75 -8.51
CA GLN A 178 11.23 -5.59 -7.99
C GLN A 178 10.53 -4.79 -9.09
N ARG A 179 11.21 -4.57 -10.23
CA ARG A 179 10.59 -3.94 -11.42
C ARG A 179 9.41 -4.77 -11.94
N LEU A 180 9.53 -6.11 -11.97
CA LEU A 180 8.43 -7.00 -12.35
C LEU A 180 7.26 -6.92 -11.36
N ALA A 181 7.52 -6.76 -10.04
CA ALA A 181 6.48 -6.58 -9.03
C ALA A 181 5.71 -5.27 -9.23
N ILE A 182 6.39 -4.20 -9.60
CA ILE A 182 5.76 -2.93 -9.98
C ILE A 182 4.95 -3.11 -11.27
N ALA A 183 5.51 -3.77 -12.31
CA ALA A 183 4.79 -4.05 -13.56
C ALA A 183 3.48 -4.81 -13.30
N ARG A 184 3.51 -5.83 -12.43
CA ARG A 184 2.32 -6.59 -12.03
C ARG A 184 1.22 -5.69 -11.46
N VAL A 185 1.58 -4.78 -10.59
CA VAL A 185 0.61 -3.84 -9.98
C VAL A 185 0.08 -2.87 -11.04
N LEU A 186 0.94 -2.40 -11.93
CA LEU A 186 0.58 -1.46 -12.98
C LEU A 186 -0.39 -2.04 -14.03
N ILE A 187 -0.46 -3.37 -14.19
CA ILE A 187 -1.40 -4.03 -15.09
C ILE A 187 -2.85 -3.62 -14.78
N ALA A 188 -3.23 -3.62 -13.51
CA ALA A 188 -4.59 -3.34 -13.05
C ALA A 188 -4.92 -1.83 -12.97
N GLU A 189 -3.97 -0.93 -13.22
CA GLU A 189 -4.13 0.53 -13.13
C GLU A 189 -4.73 1.05 -11.80
N PRO A 190 -4.28 0.58 -10.64
CA PRO A 190 -4.90 0.94 -9.38
C PRO A 190 -4.81 2.45 -9.09
N ASP A 191 -5.74 2.96 -8.26
CA ASP A 191 -5.72 4.35 -7.79
C ASP A 191 -4.73 4.54 -6.64
N VAL A 192 -4.51 3.49 -5.86
CA VAL A 192 -3.62 3.47 -4.70
C VAL A 192 -2.49 2.47 -4.93
N PHE A 193 -1.26 2.95 -4.83
CA PHE A 193 -0.04 2.12 -4.84
C PHE A 193 0.47 1.95 -3.42
N ILE A 194 0.65 0.71 -3.00
CA ILE A 194 1.22 0.36 -1.70
C ILE A 194 2.52 -0.40 -1.92
N LEU A 195 3.61 0.12 -1.36
CA LEU A 195 4.94 -0.47 -1.46
C LEU A 195 5.46 -0.76 -0.04
N ASP A 196 5.81 -2.02 0.23
CA ASP A 196 6.36 -2.43 1.52
C ASP A 196 7.87 -2.67 1.39
N GLU A 197 8.69 -1.73 1.88
CA GLU A 197 10.16 -1.71 1.81
C GLU A 197 10.70 -1.97 0.39
N PRO A 198 10.34 -1.16 -0.63
CA PRO A 198 10.59 -1.47 -2.03
C PRO A 198 12.08 -1.53 -2.40
N THR A 199 12.96 -0.85 -1.65
CA THR A 199 14.40 -0.79 -1.95
C THR A 199 15.27 -1.70 -1.06
N ARG A 200 14.67 -2.51 -0.18
CA ARG A 200 15.38 -3.25 0.88
C ARG A 200 16.53 -4.14 0.39
N ALA A 201 16.38 -4.78 -0.76
CA ALA A 201 17.33 -5.77 -1.26
C ALA A 201 18.11 -5.26 -2.50
N LEU A 202 18.17 -3.93 -2.68
CA LEU A 202 18.79 -3.30 -3.83
C LEU A 202 20.11 -2.62 -3.44
N ASP A 203 21.06 -2.59 -4.37
CA ASP A 203 22.23 -1.73 -4.28
C ASP A 203 21.84 -0.25 -4.49
N PRO A 204 22.71 0.71 -4.15
CA PRO A 204 22.37 2.13 -4.24
C PRO A 204 21.91 2.59 -5.62
N VAL A 205 22.55 2.12 -6.69
CA VAL A 205 22.20 2.51 -8.09
C VAL A 205 20.81 1.98 -8.45
N ALA A 206 20.54 0.71 -8.14
CA ALA A 206 19.23 0.11 -8.37
C ALA A 206 18.13 0.75 -7.51
N CYS A 207 18.47 1.28 -6.32
CA CYS A 207 17.56 2.08 -5.49
C CYS A 207 17.14 3.36 -6.21
N ASP A 208 18.11 4.15 -6.68
CA ASP A 208 17.85 5.42 -7.36
C ASP A 208 17.01 5.22 -8.63
N GLU A 209 17.37 4.24 -9.45
CA GLU A 209 16.60 3.87 -10.64
C GLU A 209 15.15 3.44 -10.30
N LEU A 210 14.96 2.71 -9.20
CA LEU A 210 13.62 2.29 -8.78
C LEU A 210 12.79 3.47 -8.27
N VAL A 211 13.40 4.40 -7.53
CA VAL A 211 12.76 5.63 -7.06
C VAL A 211 12.32 6.48 -8.25
N GLU A 212 13.18 6.69 -9.24
CA GLU A 212 12.83 7.41 -10.47
C GLU A 212 11.68 6.74 -11.23
N LEU A 213 11.70 5.41 -11.34
CA LEU A 213 10.60 4.64 -11.94
C LEU A 213 9.29 4.87 -11.21
N ILE A 214 9.26 4.78 -9.88
CA ILE A 214 8.06 5.00 -9.07
C ILE A 214 7.54 6.43 -9.27
N LEU A 215 8.41 7.43 -9.16
CA LEU A 215 8.05 8.83 -9.33
C LEU A 215 7.50 9.11 -10.74
N SER A 216 8.18 8.63 -11.79
CA SER A 216 7.72 8.82 -13.17
C SER A 216 6.36 8.17 -13.42
N THR A 217 6.10 7.01 -12.80
CA THR A 217 4.83 6.29 -12.90
C THR A 217 3.69 7.08 -12.23
N ILE A 218 3.94 7.67 -11.07
CA ILE A 218 2.95 8.43 -10.29
C ILE A 218 2.71 9.80 -10.94
N HIS A 219 3.77 10.50 -11.39
CA HIS A 219 3.67 11.81 -12.02
C HIS A 219 2.88 11.80 -13.33
N ARG A 220 2.78 10.66 -14.02
CA ARG A 220 1.92 10.54 -15.21
C ARG A 220 0.44 10.75 -14.93
N ASN A 221 0.02 10.55 -13.66
CA ASN A 221 -1.34 10.83 -13.23
C ASN A 221 -1.32 11.34 -11.78
N SER A 222 -1.46 12.65 -11.60
CA SER A 222 -1.43 13.33 -10.30
C SER A 222 -2.51 12.86 -9.30
N ARG A 223 -3.49 12.08 -9.75
CA ARG A 223 -4.51 11.47 -8.88
C ARG A 223 -4.08 10.16 -8.24
N LYS A 224 -2.94 9.58 -8.66
CA LYS A 224 -2.44 8.34 -8.05
C LYS A 224 -1.89 8.60 -6.66
N THR A 225 -2.33 7.80 -5.72
CA THR A 225 -1.93 7.88 -4.31
C THR A 225 -0.88 6.83 -3.99
N LEU A 226 0.13 7.18 -3.19
CA LEU A 226 1.24 6.30 -2.83
C LEU A 226 1.34 6.15 -1.31
N LEU A 227 1.42 4.90 -0.84
CA LEU A 227 1.85 4.57 0.52
C LEU A 227 3.11 3.71 0.46
N VAL A 228 4.16 4.15 1.15
CA VAL A 228 5.43 3.41 1.23
C VAL A 228 5.72 3.09 2.69
N ALA A 229 5.82 1.81 3.06
CA ALA A 229 6.43 1.46 4.34
C ALA A 229 7.94 1.43 4.15
N THR A 230 8.66 2.18 4.96
CA THR A 230 10.11 2.22 4.95
C THR A 230 10.66 2.51 6.34
N HIS A 231 11.88 2.08 6.59
CA HIS A 231 12.68 2.50 7.74
C HIS A 231 13.82 3.45 7.33
N ARG A 232 13.90 3.82 6.04
CA ARG A 232 14.93 4.70 5.45
C ARG A 232 14.37 6.11 5.27
N PRO A 233 14.87 7.12 6.03
CA PRO A 233 14.40 8.50 5.92
C PRO A 233 14.63 9.12 4.54
N GLU A 234 15.72 8.72 3.87
CA GLU A 234 16.08 9.19 2.54
C GLU A 234 15.01 8.78 1.51
N GLU A 235 14.59 7.50 1.55
CA GLU A 235 13.53 6.98 0.69
C GLU A 235 12.19 7.70 0.93
N ALA A 236 11.87 7.96 2.21
CA ALA A 236 10.68 8.72 2.59
C ALA A 236 10.71 10.14 2.02
N SER A 237 11.85 10.84 2.12
CA SER A 237 12.02 12.20 1.60
C SER A 237 11.95 12.26 0.07
N MET A 238 12.46 11.24 -0.63
CA MET A 238 12.47 11.22 -2.10
C MET A 238 11.10 10.88 -2.69
N LEU A 239 10.38 9.92 -2.12
CA LEU A 239 9.14 9.40 -2.68
C LEU A 239 7.88 10.11 -2.19
N CYS A 240 7.89 10.65 -0.96
CA CYS A 240 6.68 11.03 -0.26
C CYS A 240 6.59 12.54 0.00
N THR A 241 5.40 13.02 0.27
CA THR A 241 5.09 14.39 0.68
C THR A 241 4.69 14.49 2.14
N LYS A 242 4.38 13.34 2.76
CA LYS A 242 3.91 13.24 4.15
C LYS A 242 4.55 12.04 4.84
N VAL A 243 4.86 12.19 6.11
CA VAL A 243 5.42 11.12 6.95
C VAL A 243 4.43 10.78 8.06
N VAL A 244 4.16 9.50 8.23
CA VAL A 244 3.39 8.92 9.33
C VAL A 244 4.32 8.01 10.12
N VAL A 245 4.49 8.27 11.42
CA VAL A 245 5.34 7.47 12.30
C VAL A 245 4.49 6.47 13.07
N VAL A 246 4.85 5.19 12.95
CA VAL A 246 4.18 4.06 13.64
C VAL A 246 5.14 3.45 14.64
N GLY A 247 4.67 3.23 15.87
CA GLY A 247 5.47 2.59 16.94
C GLY A 247 4.61 1.78 17.89
N LYS A 248 5.04 0.54 18.18
CA LYS A 248 4.34 -0.39 19.09
C LYS A 248 2.83 -0.50 18.78
N GLY A 249 2.48 -0.58 17.50
CA GLY A 249 1.10 -0.74 17.03
C GLY A 249 0.24 0.53 17.04
N ASN A 250 0.81 1.71 17.27
CA ASN A 250 0.06 2.97 17.27
C ASN A 250 0.63 3.94 16.25
N ILE A 251 -0.22 4.82 15.68
CA ILE A 251 0.22 5.97 14.92
C ILE A 251 0.62 7.06 15.93
N LEU A 252 1.90 7.46 15.89
CA LEU A 252 2.50 8.35 16.88
C LEU A 252 2.50 9.81 16.44
N GLY A 253 2.53 10.04 15.13
CA GLY A 253 2.55 11.37 14.55
C GLY A 253 2.44 11.31 13.04
N SER A 254 1.97 12.42 12.47
CA SER A 254 1.90 12.65 11.03
C SER A 254 2.28 14.09 10.74
N LYS A 255 3.15 14.31 9.74
CA LYS A 255 3.58 15.65 9.30
C LYS A 255 3.80 15.68 7.79
N SER A 256 3.51 16.83 7.18
CA SER A 256 3.97 17.14 5.83
C SER A 256 5.49 17.30 5.82
N ILE A 257 6.16 16.80 4.77
CA ILE A 257 7.62 17.00 4.60
C ILE A 257 7.90 18.49 4.33
N GLU A 258 7.05 19.18 3.60
CA GLU A 258 7.14 20.63 3.37
C GLU A 258 7.11 21.42 4.70
N ASP A 259 6.24 21.06 5.64
CA ASP A 259 6.19 21.69 6.97
C ASP A 259 7.45 21.41 7.80
N LEU A 260 8.08 20.25 7.59
CA LEU A 260 9.34 19.91 8.25
C LEU A 260 10.49 20.72 7.66
N ASP A 261 10.59 20.78 6.33
CA ASP A 261 11.62 21.54 5.61
C ASP A 261 11.53 23.04 5.91
N ALA A 262 10.31 23.59 5.99
CA ALA A 262 10.10 24.99 6.39
C ALA A 262 10.62 25.31 7.80
N LYS A 263 10.73 24.29 8.66
CA LYS A 263 11.29 24.42 10.03
C LYS A 263 12.76 24.00 10.12
N GLY A 264 13.38 23.60 9.02
CA GLY A 264 14.74 23.09 8.98
C GLY A 264 14.90 21.73 9.68
N ILE A 265 13.80 20.95 9.81
CA ILE A 265 13.79 19.65 10.48
C ILE A 265 13.80 18.55 9.41
N SER A 266 14.79 17.68 9.41
CA SER A 266 14.84 16.54 8.50
C SER A 266 13.82 15.46 8.90
N VAL A 267 13.42 14.61 7.93
CA VAL A 267 12.54 13.45 8.19
C VAL A 267 13.13 12.54 9.28
N LEU A 268 14.46 12.33 9.29
CA LEU A 268 15.13 11.54 10.31
C LEU A 268 15.00 12.18 11.70
N GLU A 269 15.17 13.48 11.78
CA GLU A 269 15.07 14.22 13.03
C GLU A 269 13.64 14.19 13.59
N TYR A 270 12.65 14.45 12.74
CA TYR A 270 11.24 14.31 13.12
C TYR A 270 10.92 12.89 13.62
N TYR A 271 11.38 11.87 12.90
CA TYR A 271 11.21 10.47 13.32
C TYR A 271 11.80 10.22 14.72
N ARG A 272 13.03 10.71 14.98
CA ARG A 272 13.70 10.59 16.30
C ARG A 272 12.91 11.31 17.38
N GLN A 273 12.48 12.54 17.15
CA GLN A 273 11.70 13.33 18.13
C GLN A 273 10.42 12.61 18.53
N VAL A 274 9.66 12.07 17.55
CA VAL A 274 8.41 11.35 17.80
C VAL A 274 8.65 10.04 18.58
N MET A 275 9.75 9.33 18.28
CA MET A 275 10.09 8.07 18.95
C MET A 275 10.57 8.28 20.39
N VAL A 276 11.38 9.31 20.67
CA VAL A 276 11.92 9.63 22.00
C VAL A 276 10.83 10.15 22.93
N ASN A 277 9.97 11.05 22.48
CA ASN A 277 8.88 11.60 23.29
C ASN A 277 7.95 10.54 23.86
N ARG A 278 7.92 9.33 23.28
CA ARG A 278 7.11 8.22 23.76
C ARG A 278 7.82 7.29 24.77
N GLU A 279 9.13 7.32 24.86
CA GLU A 279 9.85 6.55 25.89
C GLU A 279 9.77 7.23 27.26
N GLN A 280 9.27 8.47 27.29
CA GLN A 280 9.10 9.29 28.51
C GLN A 280 7.64 9.31 29.04
N LEU A 281 6.69 8.67 28.35
CA LEU A 281 5.28 8.47 28.73
C LEU A 281 4.98 6.99 29.04
#